data_c5cb714632e8332dd4433dc1064bbb76
#
_entry.id   c5cb714632e8332dd4433dc1064bbb76
#
_cell.length_a   1.000
_cell.length_b   1.000
_cell.length_c   1.000
_cell.angle_alpha   90.00
_cell.angle_beta   90.00
_cell.angle_gamma   90.00
#
_symmetry.space_group_name_H-M   'P 1'
#
loop_
_entity.id
_entity.type
_entity.pdbx_description
1 polymer ?
#
loop_
_entity_poly.entity_id
_entity_poly.type
_entity_poly.pdbx_seq_one_letter_code
_entity_poly.pdbx_strand_id
1 'polypeptide(L)'
;MHQGAMGGVSAADKYIRRGGAMGFVRCAHESRGIADYQALRRRVGGDTVQPMTMRVLVTGGAGFLGVNLAHHLSMQGVAVISLDIATSVAAEYPPGTIFRVGDVRDPGTVSRTLAETGPIDVVIHAAAALPLWRPHDIRTTNIAGTHTVLDCARSAGVPRTVFISSTAVYGVPDKHPIHETDPMIGVGPYGESKVAAEQICAAYRAQGYCVPVVRPKTFLGPGRLGVFQILCDWVFAGKRIPILGPGHNRYQLLEVGDLCDAIWRAATHASDRVNDTFNVGASRFATVAEDVGDLCLHAGTRAQVFPVPAWPAKTALRALEAVNLSPLYRWVYGTADRDSYVSTTKISDALDWHPRHSNAEALIHAYDWYVEHRSELGTSTGVTHRVAWDQGALALLKQLL
;
A
#
# COMPACT_ATOMS: atom_id res chain seq x y z
N MET A 1 15.61 44.44 26.50
CA MET A 1 15.02 44.02 25.21
C MET A 1 15.56 42.67 24.90
N HIS A 2 14.81 41.59 25.27
CA HIS A 2 15.18 40.23 24.96
C HIS A 2 14.11 39.66 24.01
N GLN A 3 14.51 39.35 22.78
CA GLN A 3 13.71 38.56 21.87
C GLN A 3 14.08 37.10 22.08
N GLY A 4 13.11 36.32 22.60
CA GLY A 4 13.21 34.87 22.67
C GLY A 4 12.81 34.24 21.35
N ALA A 5 13.71 33.46 20.76
CA ALA A 5 13.44 32.60 19.61
C ALA A 5 12.59 31.42 20.07
N MET A 6 11.36 31.33 19.58
CA MET A 6 10.55 30.12 19.70
C MET A 6 11.00 29.12 18.60
N GLY A 7 11.68 28.05 18.99
CA GLY A 7 11.98 26.93 18.13
C GLY A 7 10.69 26.16 17.81
N GLY A 8 10.30 26.15 16.55
CA GLY A 8 9.16 25.36 16.09
C GLY A 8 9.47 23.87 16.17
N VAL A 9 8.69 23.14 16.93
CA VAL A 9 8.73 21.67 16.99
C VAL A 9 8.10 21.13 15.71
N SER A 10 8.81 20.25 14.99
CA SER A 10 8.36 19.60 13.75
C SER A 10 7.05 18.84 13.94
N ALA A 11 6.19 18.83 12.90
CA ALA A 11 4.93 18.08 12.89
C ALA A 11 5.13 16.58 13.21
N ALA A 12 6.28 16.01 12.84
CA ALA A 12 6.64 14.64 13.16
C ALA A 12 6.78 14.37 14.67
N ASP A 13 7.36 15.34 15.44
CA ASP A 13 7.52 15.22 16.89
C ASP A 13 6.18 15.28 17.65
N LYS A 14 5.17 15.97 17.07
CA LYS A 14 3.83 16.04 17.68
C LYS A 14 3.05 14.73 17.50
N TYR A 15 3.24 14.04 16.38
CA TYR A 15 2.60 12.75 16.12
C TYR A 15 3.08 11.68 17.12
N ILE A 16 4.39 11.67 17.44
CA ILE A 16 4.99 10.74 18.41
C ILE A 16 4.54 11.04 19.85
N ARG A 17 4.24 12.30 20.20
CA ARG A 17 3.91 12.71 21.60
C ARG A 17 2.44 12.62 21.97
N ARG A 18 1.50 12.61 21.02
CA ARG A 18 0.05 12.53 21.27
C ARG A 18 -0.55 11.13 21.13
N GLY A 19 0.18 10.16 20.56
CA GLY A 19 -0.17 8.76 20.71
C GLY A 19 -0.08 8.39 22.18
N GLY A 20 -1.23 8.36 22.87
CA GLY A 20 -1.32 8.10 24.29
C GLY A 20 -0.53 6.85 24.66
N ALA A 21 0.11 6.88 25.83
CA ALA A 21 0.92 5.80 26.37
C ALA A 21 0.09 4.50 26.49
N MET A 22 -0.12 3.80 25.39
CA MET A 22 -0.37 2.38 25.41
C MET A 22 0.99 1.73 25.64
N GLY A 23 1.13 1.17 26.84
CA GLY A 23 2.33 0.44 27.22
C GLY A 23 2.65 -0.61 26.14
N PHE A 24 3.78 -0.40 25.47
CA PHE A 24 4.34 -1.38 24.56
C PHE A 24 4.74 -2.60 25.39
N VAL A 25 3.83 -3.56 25.50
CA VAL A 25 4.22 -4.93 25.75
C VAL A 25 4.99 -5.37 24.52
N ARG A 26 6.32 -5.36 24.60
CA ARG A 26 7.18 -6.02 23.61
C ARG A 26 6.69 -7.46 23.49
N CYS A 27 5.92 -7.76 22.47
CA CYS A 27 5.52 -9.12 22.19
C CYS A 27 6.77 -9.94 21.90
N ALA A 28 6.96 -11.01 22.66
CA ALA A 28 8.06 -11.97 22.48
C ALA A 28 8.14 -12.58 21.06
N HIS A 29 7.09 -12.38 20.25
CA HIS A 29 7.01 -12.79 18.85
C HIS A 29 7.77 -11.89 17.86
N GLU A 30 7.90 -10.56 18.14
CA GLU A 30 8.68 -9.65 17.26
C GLU A 30 10.17 -9.99 17.25
N SER A 31 10.68 -10.53 18.34
CA SER A 31 12.09 -10.97 18.44
C SER A 31 12.41 -12.24 17.64
N ARG A 32 11.42 -13.06 17.27
CA ARG A 32 11.66 -14.32 16.54
C ARG A 32 12.05 -14.09 15.07
N GLY A 33 11.41 -13.17 14.36
CA GLY A 33 11.71 -12.89 12.94
C GLY A 33 13.15 -12.40 12.75
N ILE A 34 13.63 -11.52 13.64
CA ILE A 34 15.02 -11.04 13.61
C ILE A 34 16.00 -12.15 14.03
N ALA A 35 15.63 -12.97 15.02
CA ALA A 35 16.43 -14.11 15.47
C ALA A 35 16.57 -15.18 14.39
N ASP A 36 15.51 -15.50 13.67
CA ASP A 36 15.50 -16.46 12.56
C ASP A 36 16.33 -15.95 11.38
N TYR A 37 16.24 -14.66 11.06
CA TYR A 37 17.07 -14.01 10.06
C TYR A 37 18.57 -14.00 10.47
N GLN A 38 18.87 -13.67 11.71
CA GLN A 38 20.23 -13.70 12.25
C GLN A 38 20.79 -15.13 12.30
N ALA A 39 19.97 -16.14 12.59
CA ALA A 39 20.34 -17.55 12.56
C ALA A 39 20.65 -18.03 11.13
N LEU A 40 19.88 -17.56 10.13
CA LEU A 40 20.14 -17.85 8.72
C LEU A 40 21.49 -17.30 8.27
N ARG A 41 21.86 -16.08 8.70
CA ARG A 41 23.16 -15.45 8.39
C ARG A 41 24.35 -16.12 9.10
N ARG A 42 24.17 -16.61 10.33
CA ARG A 42 25.23 -17.33 11.05
C ARG A 42 25.64 -18.64 10.37
N ARG A 43 24.75 -19.25 9.59
CA ARG A 43 25.05 -20.45 8.79
C ARG A 43 25.86 -20.17 7.53
N VAL A 44 25.95 -18.90 7.08
CA VAL A 44 26.61 -18.49 5.84
C VAL A 44 27.91 -17.72 6.07
N GLY A 45 28.16 -17.19 7.27
CA GLY A 45 29.36 -16.39 7.59
C GLY A 45 29.90 -16.68 8.97
N GLY A 46 31.22 -16.91 9.06
CA GLY A 46 31.92 -17.26 10.28
C GLY A 46 31.89 -16.22 11.41
N ASP A 47 32.33 -16.63 12.57
CA ASP A 47 32.11 -16.14 13.94
C ASP A 47 32.70 -14.79 14.39
N THR A 48 32.87 -13.78 13.53
CA THR A 48 33.38 -12.45 13.97
C THR A 48 32.81 -11.28 13.18
N VAL A 49 31.48 -11.02 13.28
CA VAL A 49 30.91 -9.81 12.67
C VAL A 49 30.05 -9.10 13.71
N GLN A 50 30.31 -7.79 13.94
CA GLN A 50 29.36 -6.90 14.60
C GLN A 50 27.95 -7.07 14.00
N PRO A 51 26.86 -6.90 14.76
CA PRO A 51 25.50 -7.04 14.24
C PRO A 51 25.30 -6.02 13.11
N MET A 52 25.50 -6.49 11.87
CA MET A 52 25.26 -5.64 10.69
C MET A 52 23.76 -5.34 10.61
N THR A 53 23.43 -4.07 10.56
CA THR A 53 22.06 -3.61 10.34
C THR A 53 21.54 -4.17 9.01
N MET A 54 20.39 -4.85 9.04
CA MET A 54 19.72 -5.33 7.83
C MET A 54 19.47 -4.18 6.87
N ARG A 55 19.73 -4.39 5.57
CA ARG A 55 19.52 -3.38 4.53
C ARG A 55 18.44 -3.81 3.56
N VAL A 56 17.47 -2.96 3.34
CA VAL A 56 16.33 -3.22 2.46
C VAL A 56 16.24 -2.16 1.37
N LEU A 57 16.21 -2.60 0.11
CA LEU A 57 15.89 -1.75 -1.02
C LEU A 57 14.38 -1.79 -1.26
N VAL A 58 13.73 -0.63 -1.20
CA VAL A 58 12.31 -0.45 -1.54
C VAL A 58 12.22 0.29 -2.87
N THR A 59 11.71 -0.37 -3.91
CA THR A 59 11.37 0.30 -5.17
C THR A 59 9.95 0.85 -5.09
N GLY A 60 9.66 1.96 -5.76
CA GLY A 60 8.41 2.70 -5.53
C GLY A 60 8.42 3.40 -4.17
N GLY A 61 9.63 3.75 -3.70
CA GLY A 61 9.85 4.26 -2.36
C GLY A 61 9.22 5.63 -2.09
N ALA A 62 9.00 6.47 -3.12
CA ALA A 62 8.29 7.74 -2.99
C ALA A 62 6.75 7.62 -3.05
N GLY A 63 6.24 6.41 -3.28
CA GLY A 63 4.81 6.12 -3.24
C GLY A 63 4.24 6.06 -1.82
N PHE A 64 2.90 6.02 -1.72
CA PHE A 64 2.19 5.92 -0.45
C PHE A 64 2.66 4.72 0.40
N LEU A 65 2.77 3.53 -0.20
CA LEU A 65 3.28 2.34 0.50
C LEU A 65 4.77 2.50 0.85
N GLY A 66 5.59 3.05 -0.06
CA GLY A 66 7.03 3.16 0.12
C GLY A 66 7.40 4.02 1.33
N VAL A 67 6.73 5.16 1.53
CA VAL A 67 6.94 6.03 2.71
C VAL A 67 6.57 5.32 4.00
N ASN A 68 5.40 4.66 4.04
CA ASN A 68 4.94 3.91 5.21
C ASN A 68 5.86 2.73 5.53
N LEU A 69 6.35 2.02 4.50
CA LEU A 69 7.36 0.97 4.67
C LEU A 69 8.66 1.51 5.24
N ALA A 70 9.14 2.67 4.78
CA ALA A 70 10.36 3.27 5.30
C ALA A 70 10.26 3.54 6.81
N HIS A 71 9.12 4.08 7.27
CA HIS A 71 8.87 4.28 8.69
C HIS A 71 8.79 2.96 9.46
N HIS A 72 8.02 2.00 8.95
CA HIS A 72 7.85 0.70 9.58
C HIS A 72 9.19 -0.05 9.72
N LEU A 73 9.97 -0.12 8.64
CA LEU A 73 11.28 -0.78 8.62
C LEU A 73 12.31 -0.09 9.53
N SER A 74 12.30 1.24 9.57
CA SER A 74 13.17 2.00 10.47
C SER A 74 12.88 1.71 11.95
N MET A 75 11.61 1.55 12.33
CA MET A 75 11.25 1.13 13.70
C MET A 75 11.76 -0.28 14.04
N GLN A 76 12.00 -1.13 13.04
CA GLN A 76 12.64 -2.44 13.19
C GLN A 76 14.18 -2.38 13.16
N GLY A 77 14.77 -1.19 13.11
CA GLY A 77 16.22 -1.00 13.06
C GLY A 77 16.85 -1.36 11.71
N VAL A 78 16.07 -1.30 10.61
CA VAL A 78 16.49 -1.61 9.24
C VAL A 78 17.00 -0.35 8.54
N ALA A 79 18.11 -0.44 7.83
CA ALA A 79 18.58 0.61 6.93
C ALA A 79 17.80 0.54 5.61
N VAL A 80 17.10 1.62 5.28
CA VAL A 80 16.21 1.69 4.13
C VAL A 80 16.86 2.44 2.97
N ILE A 81 16.82 1.83 1.80
CA ILE A 81 17.18 2.46 0.52
C ILE A 81 15.88 2.61 -0.29
N SER A 82 15.54 3.84 -0.66
CA SER A 82 14.36 4.19 -1.46
C SER A 82 14.77 4.45 -2.91
N LEU A 83 14.26 3.67 -3.86
CA LEU A 83 14.43 3.89 -5.30
C LEU A 83 13.07 4.24 -5.91
N ASP A 84 12.97 5.41 -6.56
CA ASP A 84 11.75 5.85 -7.26
C ASP A 84 12.11 6.74 -8.45
N ILE A 85 11.20 6.84 -9.41
CA ILE A 85 11.30 7.81 -10.52
C ILE A 85 11.08 9.26 -10.05
N ALA A 86 10.35 9.44 -8.95
CA ALA A 86 10.11 10.72 -8.32
C ALA A 86 11.19 11.04 -7.28
N THR A 87 11.47 12.32 -7.10
CA THR A 87 12.30 12.80 -6.00
C THR A 87 11.53 12.70 -4.68
N SER A 88 12.21 12.18 -3.66
CA SER A 88 11.64 12.07 -2.31
C SER A 88 11.89 13.36 -1.52
N VAL A 89 10.91 13.74 -0.69
CA VAL A 89 11.06 14.84 0.27
C VAL A 89 11.63 14.26 1.55
N ALA A 90 12.89 14.53 1.86
CA ALA A 90 13.61 13.88 2.97
C ALA A 90 12.91 14.03 4.34
N ALA A 91 12.17 15.13 4.56
CA ALA A 91 11.44 15.36 5.79
C ALA A 91 10.28 14.38 6.04
N GLU A 92 9.85 13.67 5.01
CA GLU A 92 8.77 12.67 5.10
C GLU A 92 9.27 11.27 5.47
N TYR A 93 10.58 11.10 5.65
CA TYR A 93 11.19 9.79 5.90
C TYR A 93 11.99 9.77 7.22
N PRO A 94 12.19 8.58 7.78
CA PRO A 94 13.07 8.41 8.92
C PRO A 94 14.50 8.88 8.61
N PRO A 95 15.20 9.45 9.61
CA PRO A 95 16.62 9.78 9.47
C PRO A 95 17.44 8.57 9.00
N GLY A 96 18.41 8.80 8.11
CA GLY A 96 19.26 7.73 7.58
C GLY A 96 18.70 6.98 6.38
N THR A 97 17.50 7.31 5.89
CA THR A 97 16.99 6.77 4.63
C THR A 97 17.84 7.25 3.46
N ILE A 98 18.30 6.32 2.62
CA ILE A 98 19.10 6.61 1.43
C ILE A 98 18.16 6.72 0.22
N PHE A 99 18.22 7.84 -0.50
CA PHE A 99 17.39 8.06 -1.68
C PHE A 99 18.16 7.84 -2.97
N ARG A 100 17.51 7.20 -3.93
CA ARG A 100 17.98 7.05 -5.32
C ARG A 100 16.83 7.40 -6.26
N VAL A 101 17.10 8.22 -7.25
CA VAL A 101 16.15 8.56 -8.31
C VAL A 101 16.47 7.71 -9.52
N GLY A 102 15.47 6.98 -10.02
CA GLY A 102 15.64 6.15 -11.20
C GLY A 102 14.46 5.26 -11.54
N ASP A 103 14.46 4.78 -12.77
CA ASP A 103 13.39 3.95 -13.33
C ASP A 103 13.73 2.46 -13.14
N VAL A 104 12.81 1.69 -12.60
CA VAL A 104 12.96 0.24 -12.44
C VAL A 104 13.01 -0.52 -13.76
N ARG A 105 12.64 0.12 -14.87
CA ARG A 105 12.76 -0.43 -16.23
C ARG A 105 14.20 -0.38 -16.76
N ASP A 106 15.05 0.46 -16.17
CA ASP A 106 16.45 0.58 -16.56
C ASP A 106 17.35 -0.34 -15.70
N PRO A 107 17.88 -1.45 -16.25
CA PRO A 107 18.73 -2.36 -15.52
C PRO A 107 20.04 -1.72 -15.03
N GLY A 108 20.54 -0.70 -15.75
CA GLY A 108 21.74 0.05 -15.34
C GLY A 108 21.50 0.81 -14.05
N THR A 109 20.34 1.44 -13.90
CA THR A 109 19.95 2.16 -12.68
C THR A 109 19.74 1.21 -11.50
N VAL A 110 19.02 0.08 -11.71
CA VAL A 110 18.78 -0.89 -10.65
C VAL A 110 20.09 -1.53 -10.17
N SER A 111 20.94 -1.98 -11.10
CA SER A 111 22.23 -2.60 -10.79
C SER A 111 23.18 -1.62 -10.06
N ARG A 112 23.24 -0.38 -10.50
CA ARG A 112 24.06 0.67 -9.85
C ARG A 112 23.55 0.94 -8.44
N THR A 113 22.23 1.05 -8.24
CA THR A 113 21.65 1.23 -6.91
C THR A 113 22.05 0.10 -5.96
N LEU A 114 21.94 -1.16 -6.40
CA LEU A 114 22.35 -2.32 -5.61
C LEU A 114 23.84 -2.32 -5.28
N ALA A 115 24.70 -1.94 -6.24
CA ALA A 115 26.16 -1.91 -6.04
C ALA A 115 26.63 -0.78 -5.11
N GLU A 116 26.07 0.43 -5.25
CA GLU A 116 26.50 1.61 -4.49
C GLU A 116 25.99 1.65 -3.06
N THR A 117 24.89 0.95 -2.75
CA THR A 117 24.29 0.97 -1.41
C THR A 117 24.80 -0.15 -0.50
N GLY A 118 25.74 -0.97 -0.97
CA GLY A 118 26.34 -2.09 -0.24
C GLY A 118 25.45 -3.35 -0.25
N PRO A 119 25.80 -4.40 0.47
CA PRO A 119 25.05 -5.66 0.41
C PRO A 119 23.60 -5.44 0.87
N ILE A 120 22.67 -5.75 -0.01
CA ILE A 120 21.22 -5.69 0.23
C ILE A 120 20.75 -7.07 0.68
N ASP A 121 19.99 -7.11 1.78
CA ASP A 121 19.45 -8.34 2.33
C ASP A 121 18.11 -8.72 1.72
N VAL A 122 17.27 -7.74 1.39
CA VAL A 122 15.96 -7.94 0.76
C VAL A 122 15.65 -6.77 -0.17
N VAL A 123 15.08 -7.08 -1.32
CA VAL A 123 14.39 -6.09 -2.16
C VAL A 123 12.89 -6.20 -1.90
N ILE A 124 12.21 -5.07 -1.63
CA ILE A 124 10.76 -4.96 -1.63
C ILE A 124 10.37 -4.21 -2.92
N HIS A 125 9.82 -4.96 -3.88
CA HIS A 125 9.44 -4.40 -5.17
C HIS A 125 7.99 -3.91 -5.12
N ALA A 126 7.82 -2.62 -4.77
CA ALA A 126 6.52 -1.94 -4.69
C ALA A 126 6.31 -0.91 -5.82
N ALA A 127 7.29 -0.70 -6.68
CA ALA A 127 7.13 0.16 -7.85
C ALA A 127 6.08 -0.40 -8.80
N ALA A 128 5.09 0.42 -9.15
CA ALA A 128 4.05 0.07 -10.11
C ALA A 128 3.43 1.33 -10.72
N ALA A 129 3.13 1.28 -12.00
CA ALA A 129 2.24 2.22 -12.64
C ALA A 129 0.78 1.86 -12.29
N LEU A 130 0.01 2.86 -11.84
CA LEU A 130 -1.33 2.71 -11.31
C LEU A 130 -2.41 2.69 -12.41
N PRO A 131 -3.66 2.29 -12.11
CA PRO A 131 -4.72 2.15 -13.13
C PRO A 131 -5.03 3.40 -13.96
N LEU A 132 -4.72 4.61 -13.46
CA LEU A 132 -4.95 5.87 -14.18
C LEU A 132 -3.80 6.27 -15.11
N TRP A 133 -2.72 5.50 -15.14
CA TRP A 133 -1.61 5.73 -16.05
C TRP A 133 -1.93 5.22 -17.46
N ARG A 134 -1.13 5.62 -18.44
CA ARG A 134 -1.28 5.12 -19.81
C ARG A 134 -1.07 3.62 -19.87
N PRO A 135 -1.86 2.86 -20.65
CA PRO A 135 -1.73 1.39 -20.73
C PRO A 135 -0.32 0.91 -21.09
N HIS A 136 0.41 1.68 -21.90
CA HIS A 136 1.80 1.39 -22.23
C HIS A 136 2.71 1.46 -20.99
N ASP A 137 2.59 2.51 -20.20
CA ASP A 137 3.40 2.70 -18.98
C ASP A 137 3.07 1.65 -17.93
N ILE A 138 1.78 1.27 -17.81
CA ILE A 138 1.34 0.18 -16.93
C ILE A 138 2.04 -1.13 -17.32
N ARG A 139 1.99 -1.50 -18.60
CA ARG A 139 2.60 -2.76 -19.06
C ARG A 139 4.12 -2.74 -18.90
N THR A 140 4.78 -1.68 -19.35
CA THR A 140 6.25 -1.61 -19.28
C THR A 140 6.76 -1.54 -17.86
N THR A 141 6.16 -0.73 -16.99
CA THR A 141 6.60 -0.63 -15.59
C THR A 141 6.30 -1.90 -14.81
N ASN A 142 5.07 -2.42 -14.91
CA ASN A 142 4.65 -3.54 -14.07
C ASN A 142 5.20 -4.89 -14.56
N ILE A 143 5.45 -5.07 -15.86
CA ILE A 143 5.96 -6.32 -16.40
C ILE A 143 7.48 -6.26 -16.60
N ALA A 144 7.96 -5.35 -17.47
CA ALA A 144 9.39 -5.26 -17.73
C ALA A 144 10.17 -4.80 -16.50
N GLY A 145 9.64 -3.82 -15.74
CA GLY A 145 10.25 -3.38 -14.48
C GLY A 145 10.36 -4.51 -13.45
N THR A 146 9.34 -5.36 -13.31
CA THR A 146 9.41 -6.53 -12.40
C THR A 146 10.50 -7.50 -12.83
N HIS A 147 10.57 -7.81 -14.12
CA HIS A 147 11.64 -8.68 -14.66
C HIS A 147 13.03 -8.07 -14.36
N THR A 148 13.22 -6.80 -14.66
CA THR A 148 14.49 -6.08 -14.44
C THR A 148 14.91 -6.12 -12.96
N VAL A 149 13.99 -5.82 -12.05
CA VAL A 149 14.30 -5.82 -10.60
C VAL A 149 14.68 -7.21 -10.12
N LEU A 150 13.94 -8.25 -10.52
CA LEU A 150 14.22 -9.64 -10.11
C LEU A 150 15.57 -10.12 -10.68
N ASP A 151 15.87 -9.80 -11.93
CA ASP A 151 17.10 -10.19 -12.57
C ASP A 151 18.32 -9.50 -11.94
N CYS A 152 18.26 -8.18 -11.76
CA CYS A 152 19.33 -7.42 -11.11
C CYS A 152 19.54 -7.84 -9.66
N ALA A 153 18.46 -8.04 -8.89
CA ALA A 153 18.55 -8.47 -7.49
C ALA A 153 19.20 -9.85 -7.37
N ARG A 154 18.76 -10.82 -8.18
CA ARG A 154 19.36 -12.16 -8.21
C ARG A 154 20.82 -12.11 -8.63
N SER A 155 21.15 -11.35 -9.68
CA SER A 155 22.52 -11.20 -10.17
C SER A 155 23.46 -10.54 -9.18
N ALA A 156 22.92 -9.62 -8.34
CA ALA A 156 23.66 -9.00 -7.24
C ALA A 156 23.76 -9.89 -5.99
N GLY A 157 23.23 -11.12 -6.02
CA GLY A 157 23.27 -12.05 -4.89
C GLY A 157 22.28 -11.69 -3.75
N VAL A 158 21.29 -10.85 -4.00
CA VAL A 158 20.23 -10.57 -3.00
C VAL A 158 19.43 -11.85 -2.78
N PRO A 159 19.30 -12.35 -1.54
CA PRO A 159 18.70 -13.66 -1.29
C PRO A 159 17.19 -13.71 -1.51
N ARG A 160 16.50 -12.55 -1.48
CA ARG A 160 15.02 -12.49 -1.55
C ARG A 160 14.54 -11.19 -2.17
N THR A 161 13.47 -11.30 -2.98
CA THR A 161 12.69 -10.14 -3.44
C THR A 161 11.22 -10.33 -3.11
N VAL A 162 10.65 -9.49 -2.23
CA VAL A 162 9.21 -9.47 -1.95
C VAL A 162 8.51 -8.65 -3.02
N PHE A 163 7.60 -9.28 -3.76
CA PHE A 163 6.83 -8.60 -4.81
C PHE A 163 5.46 -8.15 -4.30
N ILE A 164 5.15 -6.86 -4.49
CA ILE A 164 3.83 -6.31 -4.14
C ILE A 164 2.93 -6.39 -5.36
N SER A 165 2.04 -7.37 -5.33
CA SER A 165 1.00 -7.58 -6.33
C SER A 165 -0.28 -6.81 -5.98
N SER A 166 -1.44 -7.35 -6.28
CA SER A 166 -2.74 -6.77 -5.97
C SER A 166 -3.83 -7.83 -6.10
N THR A 167 -4.91 -7.72 -5.32
CA THR A 167 -6.13 -8.53 -5.57
C THR A 167 -6.82 -8.21 -6.90
N ALA A 168 -6.39 -7.18 -7.62
CA ALA A 168 -6.84 -6.91 -9.00
C ALA A 168 -6.52 -8.06 -9.99
N VAL A 169 -5.61 -8.98 -9.63
CA VAL A 169 -5.34 -10.20 -10.41
C VAL A 169 -6.56 -11.10 -10.55
N TYR A 170 -7.48 -11.06 -9.59
CA TYR A 170 -8.70 -11.89 -9.63
C TYR A 170 -9.83 -11.30 -10.50
N GLY A 171 -9.71 -10.03 -10.92
CA GLY A 171 -10.78 -9.36 -11.65
C GLY A 171 -12.02 -9.11 -10.78
N VAL A 172 -13.17 -9.58 -11.23
CA VAL A 172 -14.47 -9.43 -10.55
C VAL A 172 -15.11 -10.81 -10.34
N PRO A 173 -14.62 -11.61 -9.40
CA PRO A 173 -15.18 -12.94 -9.13
C PRO A 173 -16.54 -12.84 -8.42
N ASP A 174 -17.39 -13.85 -8.66
CA ASP A 174 -18.68 -13.97 -7.98
C ASP A 174 -18.58 -14.78 -6.66
N LYS A 175 -17.46 -15.50 -6.47
CA LYS A 175 -17.21 -16.32 -5.27
C LYS A 175 -16.42 -15.54 -4.22
N HIS A 176 -16.83 -15.64 -2.97
CA HIS A 176 -16.13 -15.05 -1.81
C HIS A 176 -16.18 -15.97 -0.59
N PRO A 177 -15.17 -15.99 0.28
CA PRO A 177 -13.87 -15.31 0.11
C PRO A 177 -13.10 -15.84 -1.09
N ILE A 178 -12.25 -14.98 -1.69
CA ILE A 178 -11.32 -15.37 -2.75
C ILE A 178 -10.07 -15.97 -2.10
N HIS A 179 -9.61 -17.10 -2.59
CA HIS A 179 -8.39 -17.78 -2.14
C HIS A 179 -7.26 -17.57 -3.15
N GLU A 180 -6.02 -17.79 -2.72
CA GLU A 180 -4.82 -17.64 -3.57
C GLU A 180 -4.80 -18.61 -4.76
N THR A 181 -5.50 -19.73 -4.64
CA THR A 181 -5.66 -20.76 -5.68
C THR A 181 -6.77 -20.45 -6.69
N ASP A 182 -7.59 -19.42 -6.43
CA ASP A 182 -8.67 -19.05 -7.36
C ASP A 182 -8.09 -18.45 -8.66
N PRO A 183 -8.79 -18.58 -9.78
CA PRO A 183 -8.29 -18.15 -11.07
C PRO A 183 -7.94 -16.67 -11.11
N MET A 184 -6.78 -16.36 -11.72
CA MET A 184 -6.37 -15.00 -12.02
C MET A 184 -6.89 -14.59 -13.40
N ILE A 185 -7.91 -13.74 -13.44
CA ILE A 185 -8.55 -13.32 -14.70
C ILE A 185 -8.03 -11.95 -15.14
N GLY A 186 -7.64 -11.09 -14.21
CA GLY A 186 -7.17 -9.74 -14.46
C GLY A 186 -8.11 -8.91 -15.34
N VAL A 187 -8.51 -7.72 -14.92
CA VAL A 187 -9.38 -6.86 -15.72
C VAL A 187 -8.66 -5.56 -16.06
N GLY A 188 -8.57 -5.27 -17.36
CA GLY A 188 -7.89 -4.09 -17.88
C GLY A 188 -6.37 -4.12 -17.72
N PRO A 189 -5.68 -3.09 -18.25
CA PRO A 189 -4.22 -3.09 -18.34
C PRO A 189 -3.50 -3.33 -17.01
N TYR A 190 -4.04 -2.82 -15.91
CA TYR A 190 -3.43 -2.97 -14.60
C TYR A 190 -3.56 -4.41 -14.06
N GLY A 191 -4.78 -4.97 -14.02
CA GLY A 191 -4.99 -6.35 -13.56
C GLY A 191 -4.22 -7.36 -14.39
N GLU A 192 -4.27 -7.22 -15.73
CA GLU A 192 -3.51 -8.04 -16.68
C GLU A 192 -1.99 -7.95 -16.45
N SER A 193 -1.47 -6.74 -16.21
CA SER A 193 -0.04 -6.54 -15.94
C SER A 193 0.41 -7.17 -14.62
N LYS A 194 -0.42 -7.15 -13.59
CA LYS A 194 -0.11 -7.80 -12.32
C LYS A 194 -0.13 -9.33 -12.45
N VAL A 195 -1.07 -9.89 -13.23
CA VAL A 195 -1.06 -11.34 -13.56
C VAL A 195 0.23 -11.72 -14.26
N ALA A 196 0.64 -10.98 -15.31
CA ALA A 196 1.89 -11.24 -16.04
C ALA A 196 3.12 -11.10 -15.13
N ALA A 197 3.16 -10.12 -14.25
CA ALA A 197 4.26 -9.94 -13.28
C ALA A 197 4.34 -11.11 -12.27
N GLU A 198 3.23 -11.65 -11.81
CA GLU A 198 3.23 -12.83 -10.96
C GLU A 198 3.70 -14.09 -11.68
N GLN A 199 3.42 -14.23 -12.98
CA GLN A 199 3.97 -15.32 -13.79
C GLN A 199 5.51 -15.24 -13.88
N ILE A 200 6.07 -14.03 -13.99
CA ILE A 200 7.52 -13.81 -13.89
C ILE A 200 8.02 -14.24 -12.51
N CYS A 201 7.39 -13.80 -11.43
CA CYS A 201 7.76 -14.22 -10.08
C CYS A 201 7.77 -15.76 -9.92
N ALA A 202 6.74 -16.43 -10.44
CA ALA A 202 6.64 -17.89 -10.44
C ALA A 202 7.80 -18.56 -11.21
N ALA A 203 8.21 -18.00 -12.36
CA ALA A 203 9.35 -18.50 -13.13
C ALA A 203 10.68 -18.36 -12.36
N TYR A 204 10.89 -17.27 -11.60
CA TYR A 204 12.06 -17.13 -10.74
C TYR A 204 12.03 -18.08 -9.54
N ARG A 205 10.85 -18.33 -8.95
CA ARG A 205 10.68 -19.35 -7.89
C ARG A 205 11.05 -20.75 -8.40
N ALA A 206 10.63 -21.11 -9.58
CA ALA A 206 10.95 -22.42 -10.21
C ALA A 206 12.46 -22.61 -10.42
N GLN A 207 13.23 -21.51 -10.49
CA GLN A 207 14.69 -21.51 -10.56
C GLN A 207 15.37 -21.42 -9.18
N GLY A 208 14.62 -21.58 -8.09
CA GLY A 208 15.13 -21.57 -6.71
C GLY A 208 15.30 -20.20 -6.09
N TYR A 209 14.89 -19.10 -6.73
CA TYR A 209 14.96 -17.77 -6.15
C TYR A 209 13.77 -17.52 -5.22
N CYS A 210 14.02 -16.94 -4.04
CA CYS A 210 12.97 -16.65 -3.07
C CYS A 210 12.21 -15.37 -3.46
N VAL A 211 10.94 -15.53 -3.90
CA VAL A 211 10.08 -14.41 -4.33
C VAL A 211 8.69 -14.51 -3.68
N PRO A 212 8.55 -14.10 -2.41
CA PRO A 212 7.24 -13.92 -1.81
C PRO A 212 6.38 -12.95 -2.61
N VAL A 213 5.12 -13.28 -2.82
CA VAL A 213 4.15 -12.41 -3.50
C VAL A 213 3.06 -12.01 -2.50
N VAL A 214 2.87 -10.73 -2.30
CA VAL A 214 1.82 -10.18 -1.45
C VAL A 214 0.72 -9.58 -2.33
N ARG A 215 -0.53 -10.04 -2.19
CA ARG A 215 -1.72 -9.53 -2.90
C ARG A 215 -2.59 -8.71 -1.94
N PRO A 216 -2.31 -7.41 -1.72
CA PRO A 216 -3.12 -6.60 -0.84
C PRO A 216 -4.48 -6.28 -1.43
N LYS A 217 -5.49 -6.18 -0.56
CA LYS A 217 -6.73 -5.47 -0.83
C LYS A 217 -6.46 -3.97 -0.96
N THR A 218 -7.46 -3.19 -1.35
CA THR A 218 -7.38 -1.74 -1.33
C THR A 218 -6.94 -1.28 0.07
N PHE A 219 -5.78 -0.64 0.16
CA PHE A 219 -5.23 -0.22 1.44
C PHE A 219 -5.19 1.30 1.57
N LEU A 220 -5.37 1.76 2.81
CA LEU A 220 -5.44 3.16 3.19
C LEU A 220 -4.89 3.38 4.60
N GLY A 221 -4.79 4.62 4.99
CA GLY A 221 -4.26 5.06 6.28
C GLY A 221 -3.70 6.47 6.20
N PRO A 222 -2.89 6.91 7.17
CA PRO A 222 -2.25 8.22 7.19
C PRO A 222 -1.47 8.51 5.91
N GLY A 223 -1.72 9.68 5.29
CA GLY A 223 -1.08 10.08 4.03
C GLY A 223 -1.75 9.54 2.77
N ARG A 224 -2.86 8.79 2.87
CA ARG A 224 -3.59 8.31 1.71
C ARG A 224 -4.49 9.38 1.12
N LEU A 225 -4.17 9.81 -0.09
CA LEU A 225 -4.95 10.76 -0.88
C LEU A 225 -5.75 10.03 -1.99
N GLY A 226 -6.05 10.72 -3.07
CA GLY A 226 -6.85 10.16 -4.16
C GLY A 226 -8.33 10.05 -3.81
N VAL A 227 -8.97 8.93 -4.13
CA VAL A 227 -10.41 8.73 -3.88
C VAL A 227 -10.78 8.82 -2.39
N PHE A 228 -9.89 8.39 -1.49
CA PHE A 228 -10.17 8.47 -0.05
C PHE A 228 -10.09 9.90 0.48
N GLN A 229 -9.25 10.76 -0.10
CA GLN A 229 -9.27 12.19 0.21
C GLN A 229 -10.62 12.82 -0.14
N ILE A 230 -11.21 12.44 -1.29
CA ILE A 230 -12.54 12.94 -1.68
C ILE A 230 -13.58 12.53 -0.62
N LEU A 231 -13.55 11.27 -0.17
CA LEU A 231 -14.42 10.80 0.90
C LEU A 231 -14.19 11.61 2.19
N CYS A 232 -12.95 11.77 2.65
CA CYS A 232 -12.62 12.52 3.86
C CYS A 232 -13.06 13.98 3.76
N ASP A 233 -12.86 14.63 2.62
CA ASP A 233 -13.29 16.01 2.36
C ASP A 233 -14.81 16.18 2.42
N TRP A 234 -15.58 15.21 1.93
CA TRP A 234 -17.04 15.23 1.99
C TRP A 234 -17.54 14.98 3.42
N VAL A 235 -16.95 14.02 4.12
CA VAL A 235 -17.27 13.75 5.53
C VAL A 235 -16.96 14.96 6.40
N PHE A 236 -15.79 15.58 6.22
CA PHE A 236 -15.40 16.80 6.92
C PHE A 236 -16.37 17.97 6.65
N ALA A 237 -16.82 18.11 5.42
CA ALA A 237 -17.78 19.14 5.02
C ALA A 237 -19.24 18.85 5.46
N GLY A 238 -19.50 17.74 6.14
CA GLY A 238 -20.83 17.34 6.60
C GLY A 238 -21.79 16.99 5.48
N LYS A 239 -21.28 16.49 4.33
CA LYS A 239 -22.06 16.18 3.13
C LYS A 239 -22.63 14.77 3.16
N ARG A 240 -23.68 14.53 2.37
CA ARG A 240 -24.16 13.17 2.12
C ARG A 240 -23.18 12.41 1.26
N ILE A 241 -22.80 11.21 1.71
CA ILE A 241 -21.82 10.35 1.04
C ILE A 241 -22.56 9.38 0.11
N PRO A 242 -22.54 9.59 -1.22
CA PRO A 242 -23.23 8.70 -2.13
C PRO A 242 -22.53 7.35 -2.21
N ILE A 243 -23.24 6.27 -1.92
CA ILE A 243 -22.78 4.89 -2.12
C ILE A 243 -23.60 4.22 -3.21
N LEU A 244 -22.96 3.40 -4.05
CA LEU A 244 -23.60 2.71 -5.15
C LEU A 244 -24.42 1.52 -4.64
N GLY A 245 -25.72 1.49 -4.96
CA GLY A 245 -26.64 0.49 -4.43
C GLY A 245 -27.04 0.75 -2.98
N PRO A 246 -27.62 -0.23 -2.30
CA PRO A 246 -28.05 -0.11 -0.91
C PRO A 246 -26.89 -0.12 0.10
N GLY A 247 -25.67 -0.42 -0.34
CA GLY A 247 -24.47 -0.48 0.50
C GLY A 247 -24.37 -1.74 1.37
N HIS A 248 -25.17 -2.77 1.10
CA HIS A 248 -25.16 -4.04 1.86
C HIS A 248 -24.03 -4.98 1.43
N ASN A 249 -23.33 -4.66 0.35
CA ASN A 249 -22.17 -5.42 -0.10
C ASN A 249 -20.98 -5.21 0.84
N ARG A 250 -20.13 -6.25 0.95
CA ARG A 250 -18.94 -6.28 1.79
C ARG A 250 -17.71 -6.00 0.93
N TYR A 251 -17.01 -4.92 1.24
CA TYR A 251 -15.81 -4.52 0.51
C TYR A 251 -14.63 -4.43 1.47
N GLN A 252 -13.82 -5.48 1.49
CA GLN A 252 -12.66 -5.55 2.39
C GLN A 252 -11.61 -4.51 2.01
N LEU A 253 -11.18 -3.77 3.01
CA LEU A 253 -10.06 -2.84 2.96
C LEU A 253 -8.85 -3.40 3.73
N LEU A 254 -7.81 -2.60 3.87
CA LEU A 254 -6.61 -2.94 4.63
C LEU A 254 -5.97 -1.66 5.18
N GLU A 255 -5.63 -1.64 6.44
CA GLU A 255 -4.84 -0.56 7.00
C GLU A 255 -3.37 -0.70 6.56
N VAL A 256 -2.70 0.42 6.23
CA VAL A 256 -1.36 0.43 5.63
C VAL A 256 -0.27 -0.11 6.56
N GLY A 257 -0.39 0.11 7.87
CA GLY A 257 0.55 -0.43 8.86
C GLY A 257 0.43 -1.96 8.98
N ASP A 258 -0.79 -2.50 8.88
CA ASP A 258 -1.00 -3.96 8.82
C ASP A 258 -0.40 -4.56 7.54
N LEU A 259 -0.49 -3.83 6.40
CA LEU A 259 0.20 -4.23 5.17
C LEU A 259 1.73 -4.21 5.34
N CYS A 260 2.27 -3.17 5.96
CA CYS A 260 3.72 -3.08 6.22
C CYS A 260 4.21 -4.25 7.11
N ASP A 261 3.42 -4.64 8.14
CA ASP A 261 3.74 -5.81 8.96
C ASP A 261 3.70 -7.12 8.14
N ALA A 262 2.69 -7.31 7.28
CA ALA A 262 2.64 -8.48 6.39
C ALA A 262 3.87 -8.56 5.47
N ILE A 263 4.28 -7.44 4.89
CA ILE A 263 5.46 -7.35 4.03
C ILE A 263 6.74 -7.61 4.82
N TRP A 264 6.85 -7.10 6.04
CA TRP A 264 7.97 -7.34 6.94
C TRP A 264 8.11 -8.83 7.27
N ARG A 265 7.02 -9.50 7.59
CA ARG A 265 7.02 -10.95 7.84
C ARG A 265 7.41 -11.73 6.60
N ALA A 266 6.90 -11.37 5.42
CA ALA A 266 7.33 -11.95 4.14
C ALA A 266 8.81 -11.69 3.83
N ALA A 267 9.38 -10.59 4.31
CA ALA A 267 10.79 -10.25 4.16
C ALA A 267 11.71 -11.03 5.11
N THR A 268 11.25 -11.44 6.30
CA THR A 268 12.11 -11.91 7.38
C THR A 268 11.91 -13.37 7.80
N HIS A 269 10.73 -13.97 7.58
CA HIS A 269 10.49 -15.37 7.91
C HIS A 269 11.31 -16.34 7.02
N ALA A 270 11.46 -17.58 7.45
CA ALA A 270 12.22 -18.60 6.75
C ALA A 270 11.74 -18.80 5.30
N SER A 271 12.66 -19.04 4.36
CA SER A 271 12.38 -19.04 2.92
C SER A 271 11.38 -20.13 2.48
N ASP A 272 11.37 -21.27 3.12
CA ASP A 272 10.44 -22.37 2.89
C ASP A 272 8.98 -22.01 3.25
N ARG A 273 8.79 -21.06 4.18
CA ARG A 273 7.47 -20.57 4.59
C ARG A 273 6.96 -19.42 3.74
N VAL A 274 7.85 -18.56 3.25
CA VAL A 274 7.46 -17.31 2.56
C VAL A 274 7.48 -17.39 1.05
N ASN A 275 8.17 -18.38 0.45
CA ASN A 275 8.33 -18.45 -1.01
C ASN A 275 7.04 -18.87 -1.72
N ASP A 276 5.98 -18.16 -1.44
CA ASP A 276 4.62 -18.43 -1.90
C ASP A 276 3.86 -17.11 -2.16
N THR A 277 2.56 -17.20 -2.41
CA THR A 277 1.67 -16.07 -2.67
C THR A 277 0.64 -15.95 -1.56
N PHE A 278 0.41 -14.72 -1.07
CA PHE A 278 -0.44 -14.43 0.08
C PHE A 278 -1.43 -13.31 -0.21
N ASN A 279 -2.71 -13.56 0.04
CA ASN A 279 -3.73 -12.53 0.13
C ASN A 279 -3.64 -11.78 1.46
N VAL A 280 -3.80 -10.45 1.42
CA VAL A 280 -3.72 -9.59 2.61
C VAL A 280 -4.89 -8.61 2.64
N GLY A 281 -5.64 -8.61 3.73
CA GLY A 281 -6.83 -7.79 3.93
C GLY A 281 -7.25 -7.75 5.39
N ALA A 282 -8.14 -6.85 5.78
CA ALA A 282 -8.68 -6.79 7.14
C ALA A 282 -9.43 -8.09 7.50
N SER A 283 -9.35 -8.52 8.75
CA SER A 283 -10.14 -9.65 9.25
C SER A 283 -11.53 -9.23 9.74
N ARG A 284 -11.69 -7.95 10.11
CA ARG A 284 -12.93 -7.36 10.59
C ARG A 284 -13.40 -6.29 9.61
N PHE A 285 -14.52 -6.54 8.94
CA PHE A 285 -15.16 -5.61 8.03
C PHE A 285 -16.66 -5.89 7.95
N ALA A 286 -17.44 -4.84 7.86
CA ALA A 286 -18.88 -4.90 7.76
C ALA A 286 -19.34 -4.63 6.31
N THR A 287 -20.55 -4.15 6.11
CA THR A 287 -21.03 -3.66 4.82
C THR A 287 -20.44 -2.28 4.52
N VAL A 288 -20.40 -1.89 3.25
CA VAL A 288 -19.92 -0.55 2.85
C VAL A 288 -20.70 0.56 3.57
N ALA A 289 -22.01 0.37 3.75
CA ALA A 289 -22.84 1.36 4.45
C ALA A 289 -22.48 1.47 5.94
N GLU A 290 -22.18 0.36 6.60
CA GLU A 290 -21.79 0.34 8.01
C GLU A 290 -20.38 0.92 8.21
N ASP A 291 -19.38 0.45 7.46
CA ASP A 291 -18.00 0.93 7.59
C ASP A 291 -17.89 2.46 7.32
N VAL A 292 -18.59 2.98 6.29
CA VAL A 292 -18.65 4.44 6.01
C VAL A 292 -19.53 5.16 7.03
N GLY A 293 -20.57 4.51 7.54
CA GLY A 293 -21.42 5.04 8.62
C GLY A 293 -20.62 5.27 9.89
N ASP A 294 -19.78 4.31 10.29
CA ASP A 294 -18.90 4.43 11.46
C ASP A 294 -17.91 5.60 11.30
N LEU A 295 -17.36 5.81 10.10
CA LEU A 295 -16.55 6.99 9.80
C LEU A 295 -17.35 8.30 9.98
N CYS A 296 -18.58 8.36 9.48
CA CYS A 296 -19.44 9.54 9.63
C CYS A 296 -19.77 9.83 11.10
N LEU A 297 -20.02 8.78 11.90
CA LEU A 297 -20.26 8.90 13.34
C LEU A 297 -19.01 9.40 14.08
N HIS A 298 -17.83 8.84 13.78
CA HIS A 298 -16.56 9.29 14.36
C HIS A 298 -16.26 10.76 14.03
N ALA A 299 -16.51 11.18 12.82
CA ALA A 299 -16.26 12.55 12.38
C ALA A 299 -17.12 13.59 13.14
N GLY A 300 -18.25 13.21 13.69
CA GLY A 300 -19.14 14.10 14.45
C GLY A 300 -19.74 15.24 13.63
N THR A 301 -19.69 15.14 12.30
CA THR A 301 -20.27 16.13 11.38
C THR A 301 -21.71 15.77 11.02
N ARG A 302 -22.33 16.50 10.07
CA ARG A 302 -23.64 16.13 9.53
C ARG A 302 -23.59 15.08 8.43
N ALA A 303 -22.38 14.55 8.14
CA ALA A 303 -22.18 13.56 7.09
C ALA A 303 -22.98 12.28 7.39
N GLN A 304 -23.58 11.74 6.35
CA GLN A 304 -24.31 10.48 6.43
C GLN A 304 -24.26 9.74 5.09
N VAL A 305 -24.35 8.44 5.15
CA VAL A 305 -24.42 7.58 3.97
C VAL A 305 -25.73 7.85 3.20
N PHE A 306 -25.61 7.96 1.88
CA PHE A 306 -26.73 8.20 0.96
C PHE A 306 -26.73 7.15 -0.16
N PRO A 307 -27.55 6.09 -0.08
CA PRO A 307 -27.67 5.11 -1.14
C PRO A 307 -28.17 5.71 -2.45
N VAL A 308 -27.48 5.45 -3.55
CA VAL A 308 -27.88 5.84 -4.90
C VAL A 308 -28.09 4.60 -5.78
N PRO A 309 -29.14 4.56 -6.64
CA PRO A 309 -29.36 3.41 -7.50
C PRO A 309 -28.13 3.12 -8.38
N ALA A 310 -27.60 1.91 -8.29
CA ALA A 310 -26.30 1.56 -8.91
C ALA A 310 -26.34 1.66 -10.44
N TRP A 311 -27.42 1.21 -11.09
CA TRP A 311 -27.49 1.19 -12.56
C TRP A 311 -27.45 2.59 -13.19
N PRO A 312 -28.28 3.57 -12.81
CA PRO A 312 -28.19 4.92 -13.37
C PRO A 312 -26.86 5.61 -13.05
N ALA A 313 -26.35 5.46 -11.81
CA ALA A 313 -25.09 6.05 -11.39
C ALA A 313 -23.90 5.50 -12.19
N LYS A 314 -23.82 4.18 -12.40
CA LYS A 314 -22.79 3.56 -13.24
C LYS A 314 -22.89 4.00 -14.69
N THR A 315 -24.10 4.19 -15.23
CA THR A 315 -24.30 4.66 -16.60
C THR A 315 -23.82 6.11 -16.76
N ALA A 316 -24.15 6.97 -15.80
CA ALA A 316 -23.65 8.35 -15.77
C ALA A 316 -22.12 8.42 -15.66
N LEU A 317 -21.50 7.61 -14.77
CA LEU A 317 -20.05 7.55 -14.64
C LEU A 317 -19.36 7.04 -15.92
N ARG A 318 -19.96 6.08 -16.64
CA ARG A 318 -19.45 5.63 -17.94
C ARG A 318 -19.51 6.74 -19.00
N ALA A 319 -20.59 7.51 -19.03
CA ALA A 319 -20.71 8.64 -19.95
C ALA A 319 -19.69 9.73 -19.64
N LEU A 320 -19.48 10.03 -18.37
CA LEU A 320 -18.43 10.98 -17.91
C LEU A 320 -17.01 10.47 -18.21
N GLU A 321 -16.77 9.16 -18.08
CA GLU A 321 -15.48 8.55 -18.43
C GLU A 321 -15.18 8.68 -19.92
N ALA A 322 -16.18 8.49 -20.78
CA ALA A 322 -16.02 8.63 -22.22
C ALA A 322 -15.60 10.04 -22.68
N VAL A 323 -15.88 11.06 -21.87
CA VAL A 323 -15.48 12.46 -22.12
C VAL A 323 -14.36 12.93 -21.17
N ASN A 324 -13.67 11.99 -20.49
CA ASN A 324 -12.60 12.25 -19.51
C ASN A 324 -12.99 13.19 -18.35
N LEU A 325 -14.24 13.20 -17.95
CA LEU A 325 -14.75 13.98 -16.81
C LEU A 325 -15.08 13.11 -15.59
N SER A 326 -14.92 11.78 -15.68
CA SER A 326 -15.17 10.90 -14.55
C SER A 326 -14.03 10.99 -13.54
N PRO A 327 -14.30 11.29 -12.27
CA PRO A 327 -13.30 11.28 -11.21
C PRO A 327 -12.95 9.85 -10.73
N LEU A 328 -13.74 8.86 -11.14
CA LEU A 328 -13.57 7.45 -10.78
C LEU A 328 -13.34 6.63 -12.04
N TYR A 329 -12.36 5.74 -12.01
CA TYR A 329 -12.10 4.81 -13.10
C TYR A 329 -13.01 3.57 -13.03
N ARG A 330 -13.23 2.95 -14.17
CA ARG A 330 -14.22 1.89 -14.41
C ARG A 330 -14.17 0.74 -13.41
N TRP A 331 -12.99 0.35 -12.95
CA TRP A 331 -12.86 -0.74 -11.99
C TRP A 331 -13.47 -0.35 -10.64
N VAL A 332 -13.25 0.89 -10.14
CA VAL A 332 -13.80 1.37 -8.85
C VAL A 332 -15.31 1.36 -8.87
N TYR A 333 -15.93 2.10 -9.80
CA TYR A 333 -17.41 2.17 -9.83
C TYR A 333 -18.05 0.88 -10.36
N GLY A 334 -17.31 0.06 -11.10
CA GLY A 334 -17.75 -1.24 -11.60
C GLY A 334 -17.97 -2.27 -10.50
N THR A 335 -17.14 -2.21 -9.44
CA THR A 335 -17.11 -3.19 -8.34
C THR A 335 -17.68 -2.66 -7.02
N ALA A 336 -17.93 -1.36 -6.90
CA ALA A 336 -18.29 -0.72 -5.63
C ALA A 336 -19.63 -1.19 -5.02
N ASP A 337 -20.52 -1.78 -5.80
CA ASP A 337 -21.80 -2.35 -5.36
C ASP A 337 -21.80 -3.87 -5.26
N ARG A 338 -20.62 -4.51 -5.33
CA ARG A 338 -20.46 -5.97 -5.24
C ARG A 338 -19.58 -6.35 -4.07
N ASP A 339 -19.75 -7.57 -3.59
CA ASP A 339 -18.84 -8.15 -2.63
C ASP A 339 -17.43 -8.22 -3.21
N SER A 340 -16.43 -7.93 -2.37
CA SER A 340 -15.03 -8.02 -2.76
C SER A 340 -14.17 -8.26 -1.52
N TYR A 341 -13.94 -9.53 -1.16
CA TYR A 341 -13.08 -9.89 -0.04
C TYR A 341 -12.33 -11.20 -0.29
N VAL A 342 -11.15 -11.30 0.31
CA VAL A 342 -10.24 -12.42 0.19
C VAL A 342 -10.11 -13.16 1.51
N SER A 343 -9.72 -14.44 1.45
CA SER A 343 -9.26 -15.18 2.62
C SER A 343 -7.84 -14.74 2.99
N THR A 344 -7.59 -14.54 4.28
CA THR A 344 -6.26 -14.26 4.84
C THR A 344 -5.71 -15.45 5.65
N THR A 345 -6.39 -16.60 5.61
CA THR A 345 -6.03 -17.78 6.38
C THR A 345 -4.61 -18.25 6.05
N LYS A 346 -4.27 -18.29 4.77
CA LYS A 346 -2.94 -18.75 4.33
C LYS A 346 -1.78 -17.95 4.92
N ILE A 347 -1.87 -16.61 4.92
CA ILE A 347 -0.81 -15.79 5.50
C ILE A 347 -0.78 -15.88 7.02
N SER A 348 -1.95 -16.03 7.66
CA SER A 348 -2.02 -16.23 9.10
C SER A 348 -1.33 -17.52 9.52
N ASP A 349 -1.61 -18.64 8.84
CA ASP A 349 -1.02 -19.94 9.14
C ASP A 349 0.48 -20.01 8.82
N ALA A 350 0.90 -19.42 7.69
CA ALA A 350 2.29 -19.48 7.26
C ALA A 350 3.19 -18.51 8.03
N LEU A 351 2.72 -17.29 8.30
CA LEU A 351 3.55 -16.19 8.80
C LEU A 351 3.09 -15.66 10.17
N ASP A 352 2.11 -16.28 10.81
CA ASP A 352 1.53 -15.81 12.07
C ASP A 352 1.09 -14.34 11.99
N TRP A 353 0.56 -13.94 10.81
CA TRP A 353 0.14 -12.58 10.57
C TRP A 353 -1.35 -12.41 10.80
N HIS A 354 -1.71 -11.43 11.61
CA HIS A 354 -3.09 -11.07 11.91
C HIS A 354 -3.27 -9.56 11.80
N PRO A 355 -4.19 -9.06 10.94
CA PRO A 355 -4.45 -7.63 10.84
C PRO A 355 -5.06 -7.11 12.15
N ARG A 356 -4.59 -5.97 12.60
CA ARG A 356 -5.01 -5.35 13.87
C ARG A 356 -6.24 -4.48 13.69
N HIS A 357 -6.38 -3.88 12.50
CA HIS A 357 -7.38 -2.87 12.22
C HIS A 357 -8.54 -3.43 11.37
N SER A 358 -9.75 -2.96 11.69
CA SER A 358 -10.94 -3.16 10.86
C SER A 358 -10.96 -2.18 9.68
N ASN A 359 -11.91 -2.37 8.77
CA ASN A 359 -12.18 -1.39 7.70
C ASN A 359 -12.51 -0.01 8.25
N ALA A 360 -13.41 0.06 9.25
CA ALA A 360 -13.83 1.32 9.85
C ALA A 360 -12.63 2.04 10.51
N GLU A 361 -11.79 1.33 11.27
CA GLU A 361 -10.58 1.89 11.87
C GLU A 361 -9.61 2.41 10.82
N ALA A 362 -9.42 1.69 9.71
CA ALA A 362 -8.57 2.14 8.61
C ALA A 362 -9.10 3.43 7.95
N LEU A 363 -10.42 3.55 7.76
CA LEU A 363 -11.07 4.76 7.26
C LEU A 363 -10.92 5.93 8.23
N ILE A 364 -11.09 5.69 9.53
CA ILE A 364 -10.94 6.67 10.59
C ILE A 364 -9.50 7.19 10.66
N HIS A 365 -8.49 6.32 10.63
CA HIS A 365 -7.09 6.73 10.63
C HIS A 365 -6.74 7.63 9.43
N ALA A 366 -7.26 7.30 8.24
CA ALA A 366 -7.07 8.12 7.05
C ALA A 366 -7.77 9.49 7.19
N TYR A 367 -8.97 9.52 7.79
CA TYR A 367 -9.72 10.73 8.02
C TYR A 367 -9.07 11.65 9.06
N ASP A 368 -8.65 11.11 10.21
CA ASP A 368 -8.01 11.90 11.28
C ASP A 368 -6.73 12.55 10.76
N TRP A 369 -5.92 11.79 10.02
CA TRP A 369 -4.76 12.33 9.34
C TRP A 369 -5.13 13.45 8.35
N TYR A 370 -6.17 13.23 7.53
CA TYR A 370 -6.64 14.23 6.57
C TYR A 370 -7.06 15.53 7.28
N VAL A 371 -7.82 15.44 8.36
CA VAL A 371 -8.27 16.62 9.14
C VAL A 371 -7.10 17.39 9.71
N GLU A 372 -6.08 16.71 10.22
CA GLU A 372 -4.88 17.32 10.81
C GLU A 372 -4.04 18.05 9.74
N HIS A 373 -3.88 17.46 8.55
CA HIS A 373 -2.95 17.95 7.53
C HIS A 373 -3.62 18.69 6.35
N ARG A 374 -4.95 18.80 6.32
CA ARG A 374 -5.68 19.37 5.17
C ARG A 374 -5.25 20.77 4.77
N SER A 375 -4.83 21.60 5.73
CA SER A 375 -4.33 22.96 5.46
C SER A 375 -2.95 23.00 4.78
N GLU A 376 -2.22 21.89 4.84
CA GLU A 376 -0.89 21.71 4.26
C GLU A 376 -0.97 21.05 2.87
N LEU A 377 -2.13 20.43 2.55
CA LEU A 377 -2.35 19.80 1.27
C LEU A 377 -2.39 20.85 0.17
N GLY A 378 -1.42 20.78 -0.77
CA GLY A 378 -1.35 21.69 -1.89
C GLY A 378 -2.55 21.54 -2.85
N THR A 379 -2.72 22.54 -3.72
CA THR A 379 -3.77 22.56 -4.76
C THR A 379 -3.41 21.72 -5.99
N SER A 380 -2.21 21.14 -6.06
CA SER A 380 -1.79 20.31 -7.18
C SER A 380 -2.59 18.99 -7.21
N THR A 381 -3.12 18.64 -8.40
CA THR A 381 -3.82 17.39 -8.64
C THR A 381 -2.96 16.42 -9.44
N GLY A 382 -3.17 15.11 -9.26
CA GLY A 382 -2.41 14.09 -9.96
C GLY A 382 -3.08 12.72 -9.94
N VAL A 383 -2.35 11.70 -10.37
CA VAL A 383 -2.87 10.33 -10.51
C VAL A 383 -2.24 9.34 -9.53
N THR A 384 -1.42 9.82 -8.60
CA THR A 384 -0.80 8.98 -7.57
C THR A 384 -1.63 8.95 -6.28
N HIS A 385 -1.29 8.04 -5.39
CA HIS A 385 -1.98 7.93 -4.09
C HIS A 385 -1.51 8.97 -3.06
N ARG A 386 -0.53 9.78 -3.40
CA ARG A 386 0.03 10.85 -2.54
C ARG A 386 -0.34 12.27 -3.00
N VAL A 387 -1.07 12.37 -4.09
CA VAL A 387 -1.50 13.66 -4.64
C VAL A 387 -3.03 13.68 -4.67
N ALA A 388 -3.61 14.83 -4.41
CA ALA A 388 -5.05 15.05 -4.51
C ALA A 388 -5.55 14.68 -5.92
N TRP A 389 -6.71 14.03 -5.99
CA TRP A 389 -7.37 13.81 -7.28
C TRP A 389 -8.32 14.96 -7.58
N ASP A 390 -8.41 15.31 -8.85
CA ASP A 390 -9.43 16.27 -9.29
C ASP A 390 -10.82 15.65 -9.04
N GLN A 391 -11.67 16.38 -8.34
CA GLN A 391 -13.01 15.94 -8.05
C GLN A 391 -13.93 15.98 -9.28
N GLY A 392 -13.55 16.72 -10.35
CA GLY A 392 -14.32 16.79 -11.58
C GLY A 392 -15.79 17.08 -11.33
N ALA A 393 -16.68 16.28 -11.96
CA ALA A 393 -18.14 16.38 -11.77
C ALA A 393 -18.62 16.15 -10.31
N LEU A 394 -17.83 15.46 -9.46
CA LEU A 394 -18.19 15.28 -8.05
C LEU A 394 -18.11 16.58 -7.26
N ALA A 395 -17.30 17.56 -7.68
CA ALA A 395 -17.27 18.87 -7.03
C ALA A 395 -18.62 19.61 -7.15
N LEU A 396 -19.30 19.48 -8.29
CA LEU A 396 -20.66 20.01 -8.48
C LEU A 396 -21.67 19.22 -7.64
N LEU A 397 -21.57 17.91 -7.64
CA LEU A 397 -22.45 17.06 -6.83
C LEU A 397 -22.30 17.35 -5.33
N LYS A 398 -21.09 17.62 -4.85
CA LYS A 398 -20.81 18.03 -3.47
C LYS A 398 -21.58 19.30 -3.05
N GLN A 399 -21.81 20.23 -3.97
CA GLN A 399 -22.58 21.44 -3.66
C GLN A 399 -24.07 21.17 -3.50
N LEU A 400 -24.59 20.13 -4.16
CA LEU A 400 -26.01 19.77 -4.16
C LEU A 400 -26.39 18.84 -3.00
N LEU A 401 -25.44 18.07 -2.45
CA LEU A 401 -25.60 17.12 -1.35
C LEU A 401 -25.10 17.68 -0.03
#